data_ccb82e542330c87307438f6dcf851f57
#
_entry.id   ccb82e542330c87307438f6dcf851f57
#
_cell.length_a   1.000
_cell.length_b   1.000
_cell.length_c   1.000
_cell.angle_alpha   90.00
_cell.angle_beta   90.00
_cell.angle_gamma   90.00
#
_symmetry.space_group_name_H-M   'P 1'
#
loop_
_entity.id
_entity.type
_entity.pdbx_description
1 polymer ?
#
loop_
_entity_poly.entity_id
_entity_poly.type
_entity_poly.pdbx_seq_one_letter_code
_entity_poly.pdbx_strand_id
1 'polypeptide(L)'
;MMESTAYEWRGLSVDVVRHFFGVEDVIRVMDMASHFGLNRLHLHLSDDQGWRLDIPGWPQLVERSSQGSVGGDPGGFYDADDWRRIRDAARSRGLTLVPEFDMPGHTNAALHAIPGLNPDGVCPPPYEGVEVGFSSLRVAAPDTERFVRDVFTYLTDVSDGWVHVGGDESHSTEHDEYAELVDMTMSAVRDAGGSVVAWQEAAPFLQLGEHVQVWDERLPSESIVAAARRGVKVILSPASRVYLDMKYDEGTELGTTWMGTTELTRTADWHPHGTIAGLPTEAIAGVEACIWTETMRTFDDLSYMLLPRLAAAADIARYGSIDWEEFAAGLPARAREWRKYGWVWHRSPGIDWDAG
;
A
#
# COMPACT_ATOMS: atom_id res chain seq x y z
N MET A 1 14.66 -15.14 -24.51
CA MET A 1 15.28 -15.13 -23.16
C MET A 1 14.50 -14.10 -22.37
N MET A 2 13.96 -14.45 -21.22
CA MET A 2 13.40 -13.41 -20.32
C MET A 2 14.57 -12.58 -19.83
N GLU A 3 14.53 -11.27 -20.02
CA GLU A 3 15.50 -10.37 -19.42
C GLU A 3 15.48 -10.57 -17.90
N SER A 4 16.64 -10.74 -17.29
CA SER A 4 16.73 -10.84 -15.84
C SER A 4 16.36 -9.48 -15.24
N THR A 5 15.34 -9.43 -14.41
CA THR A 5 14.97 -8.23 -13.65
C THR A 5 15.90 -8.07 -12.45
N ALA A 6 16.17 -6.82 -12.04
CA ALA A 6 17.03 -6.55 -10.89
C ALA A 6 16.41 -7.05 -9.59
N TYR A 7 15.07 -6.93 -9.46
CA TYR A 7 14.35 -7.32 -8.27
C TYR A 7 13.15 -8.22 -8.58
N GLU A 8 12.85 -9.12 -7.63
CA GLU A 8 11.71 -10.03 -7.70
C GLU A 8 10.39 -9.34 -7.34
N TRP A 9 10.42 -8.41 -6.38
CA TRP A 9 9.26 -7.62 -5.97
C TRP A 9 9.23 -6.28 -6.71
N ARG A 10 8.21 -6.09 -7.53
CA ARG A 10 7.97 -4.84 -8.26
C ARG A 10 6.50 -4.48 -8.06
N GLY A 11 6.22 -3.64 -7.07
CA GLY A 11 4.88 -3.41 -6.54
C GLY A 11 4.32 -2.02 -6.82
N LEU A 12 3.01 -1.97 -6.72
CA LEU A 12 2.22 -0.76 -6.56
C LEU A 12 1.22 -1.00 -5.43
N SER A 13 1.30 -0.20 -4.36
CA SER A 13 0.30 -0.12 -3.30
C SER A 13 -0.70 0.97 -3.62
N VAL A 14 -1.98 0.66 -3.49
CA VAL A 14 -3.10 1.57 -3.75
C VAL A 14 -4.04 1.59 -2.57
N ASP A 15 -4.22 2.77 -2.00
CA ASP A 15 -5.24 3.04 -1.01
C ASP A 15 -6.62 3.12 -1.68
N VAL A 16 -7.54 2.28 -1.25
CA VAL A 16 -8.94 2.31 -1.67
C VAL A 16 -9.88 2.67 -0.51
N VAL A 17 -9.28 3.17 0.60
CA VAL A 17 -10.00 3.48 1.82
C VAL A 17 -10.27 4.96 1.98
N ARG A 18 -9.23 5.81 1.89
CA ARG A 18 -9.41 7.26 2.03
C ARG A 18 -10.42 7.79 1.02
N HIS A 19 -10.35 7.28 -0.23
CA HIS A 19 -11.47 7.30 -1.19
C HIS A 19 -11.67 5.92 -1.81
N PHE A 20 -12.93 5.58 -2.05
CA PHE A 20 -13.28 4.26 -2.59
C PHE A 20 -13.19 4.26 -4.12
N PHE A 21 -12.53 3.25 -4.66
CA PHE A 21 -12.46 2.98 -6.10
C PHE A 21 -13.15 1.66 -6.40
N GLY A 22 -14.11 1.69 -7.31
CA GLY A 22 -14.86 0.49 -7.71
C GLY A 22 -13.98 -0.52 -8.47
N VAL A 23 -14.51 -1.72 -8.66
CA VAL A 23 -13.81 -2.84 -9.34
C VAL A 23 -13.21 -2.43 -10.68
N GLU A 24 -13.93 -1.64 -11.48
CA GLU A 24 -13.47 -1.22 -12.81
C GLU A 24 -12.26 -0.28 -12.72
N ASP A 25 -12.22 0.62 -11.74
CA ASP A 25 -11.07 1.51 -11.54
C ASP A 25 -9.85 0.74 -11.04
N VAL A 26 -10.05 -0.23 -10.12
CA VAL A 26 -8.98 -1.13 -9.69
C VAL A 26 -8.41 -1.95 -10.88
N ILE A 27 -9.27 -2.43 -11.77
CA ILE A 27 -8.85 -3.13 -12.99
C ILE A 27 -8.05 -2.20 -13.92
N ARG A 28 -8.45 -0.94 -14.07
CA ARG A 28 -7.67 0.05 -14.85
C ARG A 28 -6.30 0.33 -14.22
N VAL A 29 -6.20 0.36 -12.89
CA VAL A 29 -4.90 0.44 -12.20
C VAL A 29 -4.06 -0.80 -12.47
N MET A 30 -4.65 -2.01 -12.46
CA MET A 30 -3.96 -3.25 -12.84
C MET A 30 -3.44 -3.21 -14.28
N ASP A 31 -4.20 -2.65 -15.21
CA ASP A 31 -3.75 -2.46 -16.59
C ASP A 31 -2.49 -1.59 -16.65
N MET A 32 -2.48 -0.51 -15.86
CA MET A 32 -1.32 0.38 -15.75
C MET A 32 -0.12 -0.34 -15.10
N ALA A 33 -0.31 -1.01 -13.98
CA ALA A 33 0.74 -1.75 -13.29
C ALA A 33 1.37 -2.84 -14.18
N SER A 34 0.54 -3.62 -14.88
CA SER A 34 0.99 -4.65 -15.81
C SER A 34 1.71 -4.05 -17.04
N HIS A 35 1.22 -2.91 -17.57
CA HIS A 35 1.87 -2.21 -18.68
C HIS A 35 3.32 -1.82 -18.35
N PHE A 36 3.60 -1.41 -17.12
CA PHE A 36 4.94 -1.09 -16.66
C PHE A 36 5.76 -2.30 -16.16
N GLY A 37 5.21 -3.52 -16.25
CA GLY A 37 5.91 -4.74 -15.85
C GLY A 37 6.05 -4.92 -14.34
N LEU A 38 5.17 -4.30 -13.58
CA LEU A 38 4.99 -4.60 -12.16
C LEU A 38 4.38 -6.00 -12.02
N ASN A 39 4.57 -6.64 -10.87
CA ASN A 39 4.08 -8.00 -10.61
C ASN A 39 3.41 -8.17 -9.24
N ARG A 40 3.26 -7.08 -8.49
CA ARG A 40 2.50 -7.03 -7.24
C ARG A 40 1.54 -5.85 -7.28
N LEU A 41 0.30 -6.11 -6.88
CA LEU A 41 -0.66 -5.07 -6.56
C LEU A 41 -1.05 -5.24 -5.09
N HIS A 42 -0.66 -4.27 -4.30
CA HIS A 42 -1.01 -4.16 -2.90
C HIS A 42 -2.27 -3.30 -2.78
N LEU A 43 -3.29 -3.78 -2.10
CA LEU A 43 -4.53 -3.04 -1.86
C LEU A 43 -4.70 -2.80 -0.36
N HIS A 44 -4.67 -1.54 0.04
CA HIS A 44 -4.96 -1.09 1.39
C HIS A 44 -6.48 -1.02 1.56
N LEU A 45 -7.06 -1.97 2.33
CA LEU A 45 -8.48 -2.28 2.35
C LEU A 45 -9.21 -1.85 3.63
N SER A 46 -8.48 -1.43 4.66
CA SER A 46 -9.06 -0.87 5.88
C SER A 46 -8.21 0.25 6.44
N ASP A 47 -8.87 1.25 7.00
CA ASP A 47 -8.25 2.37 7.70
C ASP A 47 -9.29 3.03 8.61
N ASP A 48 -8.96 4.18 9.19
CA ASP A 48 -9.85 4.92 10.07
C ASP A 48 -11.15 5.36 9.38
N GLN A 49 -11.12 5.65 8.07
CA GLN A 49 -12.26 6.15 7.31
C GLN A 49 -13.19 5.07 6.79
N GLY A 50 -12.72 3.82 6.68
CA GLY A 50 -13.56 2.79 6.10
C GLY A 50 -13.00 1.37 6.12
N TRP A 51 -13.91 0.44 5.85
CA TRP A 51 -13.63 -0.99 5.68
C TRP A 51 -14.13 -1.44 4.31
N ARG A 52 -13.26 -1.99 3.46
CA ARG A 52 -13.54 -2.14 2.04
C ARG A 52 -13.74 -3.57 1.53
N LEU A 53 -13.70 -4.58 2.41
CA LEU A 53 -13.95 -5.97 2.00
C LEU A 53 -14.94 -6.65 2.95
N ASP A 54 -15.94 -7.34 2.41
CA ASP A 54 -16.87 -8.13 3.21
C ASP A 54 -16.17 -9.34 3.83
N ILE A 55 -16.28 -9.47 5.15
CA ILE A 55 -15.69 -10.56 5.93
C ILE A 55 -16.78 -11.48 6.48
N PRO A 56 -16.80 -12.78 6.11
CA PRO A 56 -17.74 -13.71 6.64
C PRO A 56 -17.74 -13.76 8.17
N GLY A 57 -18.93 -13.64 8.77
CA GLY A 57 -19.10 -13.59 10.22
C GLY A 57 -19.01 -12.21 10.85
N TRP A 58 -18.61 -11.18 10.10
CA TRP A 58 -18.47 -9.80 10.56
C TRP A 58 -19.19 -8.78 9.64
N PRO A 59 -20.50 -9.00 9.30
CA PRO A 59 -21.19 -8.15 8.33
C PRO A 59 -21.27 -6.68 8.76
N GLN A 60 -21.19 -6.40 10.07
CA GLN A 60 -21.22 -5.03 10.60
C GLN A 60 -20.08 -4.15 10.06
N LEU A 61 -18.95 -4.74 9.68
CA LEU A 61 -17.81 -4.00 9.09
C LEU A 61 -18.24 -3.24 7.84
N VAL A 62 -18.89 -3.90 6.90
CA VAL A 62 -19.35 -3.24 5.67
C VAL A 62 -20.69 -2.51 5.87
N GLU A 63 -21.60 -3.03 6.70
CA GLU A 63 -22.89 -2.38 6.96
C GLU A 63 -22.75 -1.00 7.61
N ARG A 64 -21.75 -0.82 8.49
CA ARG A 64 -21.60 0.38 9.30
C ARG A 64 -20.40 1.25 8.90
N SER A 65 -19.34 0.67 8.33
CA SER A 65 -18.07 1.34 8.10
C SER A 65 -17.61 1.33 6.64
N SER A 66 -18.49 1.04 5.67
CA SER A 66 -18.14 1.14 4.26
C SER A 66 -18.66 2.40 3.57
N GLN A 67 -19.55 3.15 4.20
CA GLN A 67 -20.37 4.17 3.52
C GLN A 67 -19.65 5.51 3.31
N GLY A 68 -18.62 5.80 4.11
CA GLY A 68 -17.90 7.08 4.10
C GLY A 68 -16.48 6.98 3.58
N SER A 69 -15.92 8.14 3.32
CA SER A 69 -14.54 8.41 2.91
C SER A 69 -14.08 9.74 3.51
N VAL A 70 -12.86 10.18 3.22
CA VAL A 70 -12.36 11.49 3.63
C VAL A 70 -13.33 12.60 3.20
N GLY A 71 -13.58 13.55 4.10
CA GLY A 71 -14.45 14.70 3.84
C GLY A 71 -15.95 14.39 3.74
N GLY A 72 -16.37 13.16 4.09
CA GLY A 72 -17.75 12.69 3.95
C GLY A 72 -18.12 12.29 2.53
N ASP A 73 -17.16 12.09 1.67
CA ASP A 73 -17.38 11.58 0.32
C ASP A 73 -17.93 10.14 0.35
N PRO A 74 -18.63 9.67 -0.69
CA PRO A 74 -19.18 8.31 -0.72
C PRO A 74 -18.09 7.24 -0.62
N GLY A 75 -18.34 6.24 0.21
CA GLY A 75 -17.54 5.03 0.30
C GLY A 75 -18.08 3.90 -0.58
N GLY A 76 -17.71 2.68 -0.21
CA GLY A 76 -18.11 1.44 -0.84
C GLY A 76 -17.34 0.27 -0.26
N PHE A 77 -17.60 -0.93 -0.78
CA PHE A 77 -16.86 -2.13 -0.41
C PHE A 77 -16.91 -3.14 -1.56
N TYR A 78 -16.04 -4.13 -1.49
CA TYR A 78 -16.02 -5.28 -2.39
C TYR A 78 -16.69 -6.45 -1.69
N ASP A 79 -17.73 -6.98 -2.31
CA ASP A 79 -18.31 -8.26 -1.90
C ASP A 79 -17.46 -9.45 -2.42
N ALA A 80 -17.87 -10.68 -2.10
CA ALA A 80 -17.16 -11.87 -2.50
C ALA A 80 -17.04 -12.02 -4.04
N ASP A 81 -18.04 -11.57 -4.79
CA ASP A 81 -18.03 -11.61 -6.25
C ASP A 81 -17.11 -10.54 -6.84
N ASP A 82 -17.14 -9.34 -6.29
CA ASP A 82 -16.23 -8.24 -6.63
C ASP A 82 -14.77 -8.63 -6.36
N TRP A 83 -14.50 -9.19 -5.18
CA TRP A 83 -13.16 -9.64 -4.83
C TRP A 83 -12.64 -10.73 -5.76
N ARG A 84 -13.51 -11.68 -6.13
CA ARG A 84 -13.15 -12.70 -7.12
C ARG A 84 -12.81 -12.08 -8.47
N ARG A 85 -13.60 -11.10 -8.96
CA ARG A 85 -13.32 -10.37 -10.20
C ARG A 85 -11.98 -9.65 -10.16
N ILE A 86 -11.68 -8.97 -9.06
CA ILE A 86 -10.39 -8.29 -8.82
C ILE A 86 -9.25 -9.30 -8.89
N ARG A 87 -9.36 -10.43 -8.19
CA ARG A 87 -8.35 -11.47 -8.15
C ARG A 87 -8.11 -12.12 -9.53
N ASP A 88 -9.18 -12.45 -10.25
CA ASP A 88 -9.09 -13.03 -11.59
C ASP A 88 -8.49 -12.05 -12.59
N ALA A 89 -8.83 -10.76 -12.49
CA ALA A 89 -8.24 -9.70 -13.30
C ALA A 89 -6.74 -9.53 -13.02
N ALA A 90 -6.30 -9.56 -11.77
CA ALA A 90 -4.90 -9.51 -11.39
C ALA A 90 -4.10 -10.69 -11.98
N ARG A 91 -4.60 -11.91 -11.78
CA ARG A 91 -3.97 -13.13 -12.30
C ARG A 91 -3.84 -13.13 -13.81
N SER A 92 -4.87 -12.67 -14.53
CA SER A 92 -4.83 -12.57 -16.00
C SER A 92 -3.77 -11.59 -16.52
N ARG A 93 -3.31 -10.67 -15.66
CA ARG A 93 -2.29 -9.64 -15.95
C ARG A 93 -0.90 -10.00 -15.38
N GLY A 94 -0.76 -11.18 -14.77
CA GLY A 94 0.48 -11.60 -14.12
C GLY A 94 0.80 -10.85 -12.82
N LEU A 95 -0.22 -10.25 -12.20
CA LEU A 95 -0.10 -9.58 -10.91
C LEU A 95 -0.48 -10.54 -9.78
N THR A 96 0.31 -10.54 -8.71
CA THR A 96 -0.05 -11.16 -7.43
C THR A 96 -0.71 -10.10 -6.56
N LEU A 97 -1.90 -10.39 -6.02
CA LEU A 97 -2.55 -9.52 -5.05
C LEU A 97 -1.91 -9.67 -3.67
N VAL A 98 -1.69 -8.54 -3.03
CA VAL A 98 -1.26 -8.42 -1.62
C VAL A 98 -2.33 -7.59 -0.91
N PRO A 99 -3.37 -8.22 -0.34
CA PRO A 99 -4.35 -7.47 0.44
C PRO A 99 -3.77 -7.05 1.79
N GLU A 100 -4.13 -5.84 2.23
CA GLU A 100 -3.78 -5.30 3.53
C GLU A 100 -5.02 -5.00 4.36
N PHE A 101 -4.99 -5.44 5.62
CA PHE A 101 -5.74 -4.86 6.71
C PHE A 101 -4.76 -4.38 7.77
N ASP A 102 -4.76 -3.07 8.01
CA ASP A 102 -3.81 -2.47 8.93
C ASP A 102 -4.26 -2.63 10.37
N MET A 103 -3.36 -3.19 11.19
CA MET A 103 -3.55 -3.39 12.62
C MET A 103 -2.21 -3.33 13.36
N PRO A 104 -2.17 -2.82 14.61
CA PRO A 104 -3.32 -2.45 15.45
C PRO A 104 -3.80 -1.01 15.29
N GLY A 105 -3.03 -0.12 14.65
CA GLY A 105 -3.43 1.22 14.27
C GLY A 105 -4.41 1.24 13.11
N HIS A 106 -4.83 2.44 12.65
CA HIS A 106 -5.70 2.61 11.49
C HIS A 106 -7.01 1.80 11.55
N THR A 107 -7.60 1.68 12.74
CA THR A 107 -8.70 0.74 13.02
C THR A 107 -10.01 1.40 13.42
N ASN A 108 -10.15 2.74 13.33
CA ASN A 108 -11.38 3.40 13.75
C ASN A 108 -12.63 2.85 13.04
N ALA A 109 -12.55 2.48 11.77
CA ALA A 109 -13.68 1.88 11.06
C ALA A 109 -14.13 0.56 11.69
N ALA A 110 -13.20 -0.30 12.09
CA ALA A 110 -13.52 -1.55 12.78
C ALA A 110 -14.09 -1.30 14.18
N LEU A 111 -13.49 -0.37 14.94
CA LEU A 111 -13.95 0.05 16.27
C LEU A 111 -15.35 0.67 16.21
N HIS A 112 -15.64 1.49 15.17
CA HIS A 112 -16.97 2.05 14.92
C HIS A 112 -18.01 0.96 14.64
N ALA A 113 -17.63 -0.06 13.88
CA ALA A 113 -18.55 -1.11 13.47
C ALA A 113 -18.90 -2.08 14.62
N ILE A 114 -17.93 -2.41 15.47
CA ILE A 114 -18.01 -3.56 16.38
C ILE A 114 -17.83 -3.14 17.83
N PRO A 115 -18.89 -3.11 18.65
CA PRO A 115 -18.79 -2.76 20.07
C PRO A 115 -17.79 -3.63 20.85
N GLY A 116 -17.68 -4.91 20.52
CA GLY A 116 -16.79 -5.86 21.19
C GLY A 116 -15.30 -5.64 20.93
N LEU A 117 -14.90 -4.73 20.02
CA LEU A 117 -13.52 -4.28 19.83
C LEU A 117 -13.15 -3.11 20.75
N ASN A 118 -14.10 -2.58 21.49
CA ASN A 118 -13.91 -1.51 22.46
C ASN A 118 -14.02 -2.05 23.88
N PRO A 119 -13.04 -1.79 24.77
CA PRO A 119 -13.05 -2.34 26.13
C PRO A 119 -14.28 -1.98 26.97
N ASP A 120 -14.87 -0.82 26.71
CA ASP A 120 -16.08 -0.33 27.35
C ASP A 120 -17.37 -0.61 26.53
N GLY A 121 -17.24 -1.23 25.37
CA GLY A 121 -18.34 -1.50 24.45
C GLY A 121 -18.89 -0.28 23.72
N VAL A 122 -18.23 0.86 23.81
CA VAL A 122 -18.69 2.12 23.18
C VAL A 122 -17.96 2.35 21.87
N CYS A 123 -18.69 2.28 20.76
CA CYS A 123 -18.13 2.55 19.44
C CYS A 123 -17.79 4.05 19.27
N PRO A 124 -16.61 4.38 18.73
CA PRO A 124 -16.32 5.75 18.32
C PRO A 124 -17.22 6.17 17.14
N PRO A 125 -17.35 7.48 16.86
CA PRO A 125 -18.03 7.94 15.64
C PRO A 125 -17.25 7.51 14.38
N PRO A 126 -17.91 7.51 13.19
CA PRO A 126 -17.19 7.37 11.93
C PRO A 126 -16.19 8.51 11.78
N TYR A 127 -15.10 8.24 11.07
CA TYR A 127 -14.03 9.23 10.87
C TYR A 127 -13.95 9.65 9.41
N GLU A 128 -13.84 10.94 9.17
CA GLU A 128 -13.81 11.56 7.83
C GLU A 128 -12.57 12.47 7.66
N GLY A 129 -11.68 12.49 8.64
CA GLY A 129 -10.45 13.30 8.62
C GLY A 129 -9.27 12.59 7.96
N VAL A 130 -8.10 13.20 8.09
CA VAL A 130 -6.83 12.69 7.55
C VAL A 130 -5.73 12.54 8.61
N GLU A 131 -6.05 12.79 9.89
CA GLU A 131 -5.11 12.56 10.99
C GLU A 131 -4.96 11.05 11.22
N VAL A 132 -3.78 10.63 11.62
CA VAL A 132 -3.39 9.22 11.82
C VAL A 132 -2.92 8.98 13.27
N GLY A 133 -2.77 7.70 13.65
CA GLY A 133 -2.15 7.30 14.92
C GLY A 133 -3.02 7.42 16.17
N PHE A 134 -4.29 7.80 16.04
CA PHE A 134 -5.19 8.01 17.18
C PHE A 134 -6.03 6.78 17.53
N SER A 135 -6.26 5.87 16.61
CA SER A 135 -7.05 4.66 16.78
C SER A 135 -6.16 3.43 17.02
N SER A 136 -6.63 2.48 17.79
CA SER A 136 -5.95 1.20 17.99
C SER A 136 -6.89 0.14 18.53
N LEU A 137 -6.73 -1.10 18.08
CA LEU A 137 -7.27 -2.27 18.77
C LEU A 137 -6.72 -2.35 20.19
N ARG A 138 -7.44 -3.05 21.07
CA ARG A 138 -7.04 -3.30 22.46
C ARG A 138 -7.12 -4.79 22.76
N VAL A 139 -6.07 -5.34 23.34
CA VAL A 139 -6.04 -6.76 23.79
C VAL A 139 -7.15 -7.05 24.78
N ALA A 140 -7.47 -6.08 25.65
CA ALA A 140 -8.50 -6.21 26.66
C ALA A 140 -9.95 -6.20 26.11
N ALA A 141 -10.17 -5.87 24.85
CA ALA A 141 -11.51 -5.89 24.26
C ALA A 141 -11.94 -7.33 23.96
N PRO A 142 -13.20 -7.70 24.28
CA PRO A 142 -13.63 -9.10 24.33
C PRO A 142 -13.60 -9.82 22.97
N ASP A 143 -13.69 -9.10 21.86
CA ASP A 143 -13.72 -9.71 20.54
C ASP A 143 -12.39 -9.60 19.77
N THR A 144 -11.37 -8.89 20.28
CA THR A 144 -10.13 -8.60 19.52
C THR A 144 -9.42 -9.85 19.01
N GLU A 145 -9.16 -10.84 19.86
CA GLU A 145 -8.48 -12.07 19.45
C GLU A 145 -9.26 -12.83 18.36
N ARG A 146 -10.56 -12.99 18.55
CA ARG A 146 -11.43 -13.65 17.58
C ARG A 146 -11.48 -12.89 16.25
N PHE A 147 -11.62 -11.57 16.34
CA PHE A 147 -11.67 -10.68 15.18
C PHE A 147 -10.40 -10.77 14.33
N VAL A 148 -9.24 -10.58 14.95
CA VAL A 148 -7.94 -10.67 14.27
C VAL A 148 -7.77 -12.02 13.59
N ARG A 149 -8.03 -13.11 14.31
CA ARG A 149 -7.92 -14.46 13.76
C ARG A 149 -8.85 -14.68 12.56
N ASP A 150 -10.14 -14.34 12.70
CA ASP A 150 -11.14 -14.58 11.65
C ASP A 150 -10.83 -13.75 10.39
N VAL A 151 -10.46 -12.47 10.56
CA VAL A 151 -10.12 -11.54 9.48
C VAL A 151 -8.89 -12.04 8.71
N PHE A 152 -7.78 -12.32 9.40
CA PHE A 152 -6.55 -12.69 8.71
C PHE A 152 -6.56 -14.13 8.18
N THR A 153 -7.31 -15.04 8.80
CA THR A 153 -7.57 -16.37 8.22
C THR A 153 -8.32 -16.24 6.90
N TYR A 154 -9.40 -15.44 6.87
CA TYR A 154 -10.15 -15.20 5.64
C TYR A 154 -9.31 -14.50 4.58
N LEU A 155 -8.58 -13.45 4.96
CA LEU A 155 -7.74 -12.71 4.02
C LEU A 155 -6.67 -13.61 3.39
N THR A 156 -6.07 -14.50 4.18
CA THR A 156 -5.09 -15.48 3.69
C THR A 156 -5.72 -16.45 2.68
N ASP A 157 -6.93 -16.95 2.96
CA ASP A 157 -7.66 -17.88 2.07
C ASP A 157 -8.01 -17.24 0.72
N VAL A 158 -8.36 -15.96 0.73
CA VAL A 158 -8.76 -15.23 -0.48
C VAL A 158 -7.62 -14.45 -1.16
N SER A 159 -6.39 -14.53 -0.64
CA SER A 159 -5.19 -13.93 -1.22
C SER A 159 -4.49 -14.89 -2.20
N ASP A 160 -3.37 -14.45 -2.74
CA ASP A 160 -2.43 -15.29 -3.50
C ASP A 160 -1.25 -15.77 -2.61
N GLY A 161 -1.51 -15.93 -1.31
CA GLY A 161 -0.56 -16.41 -0.31
C GLY A 161 0.24 -15.31 0.37
N TRP A 162 0.08 -14.05 -0.01
CA TRP A 162 0.70 -12.89 0.63
C TRP A 162 -0.35 -12.03 1.30
N VAL A 163 -0.09 -11.63 2.55
CA VAL A 163 -0.98 -10.74 3.32
C VAL A 163 -0.13 -9.67 3.98
N HIS A 164 -0.50 -8.42 3.77
CA HIS A 164 0.07 -7.29 4.49
C HIS A 164 -0.76 -7.01 5.74
N VAL A 165 -0.09 -6.89 6.88
CA VAL A 165 -0.75 -6.77 8.18
C VAL A 165 -0.70 -5.35 8.76
N GLY A 166 -0.14 -4.40 8.01
CA GLY A 166 0.05 -3.03 8.45
C GLY A 166 1.13 -2.91 9.53
N GLY A 167 0.79 -2.25 10.62
CA GLY A 167 1.60 -2.13 11.82
C GLY A 167 2.28 -0.77 12.00
N ASP A 168 2.04 0.18 11.11
CA ASP A 168 2.59 1.53 11.19
C ASP A 168 1.75 2.45 12.09
N GLU A 169 2.33 3.59 12.41
CA GLU A 169 1.71 4.75 13.06
C GLU A 169 0.79 4.45 14.27
N SER A 170 0.97 3.33 14.96
CA SER A 170 0.15 2.92 16.12
C SER A 170 0.48 3.75 17.37
N HIS A 171 0.43 5.09 17.25
CA HIS A 171 0.90 6.01 18.29
C HIS A 171 0.06 5.99 19.58
N SER A 172 -1.19 5.54 19.50
CA SER A 172 -2.10 5.40 20.66
C SER A 172 -1.98 4.05 21.37
N THR A 173 -1.06 3.15 20.90
CA THR A 173 -0.86 1.81 21.44
C THR A 173 0.40 1.78 22.32
N GLU A 174 0.27 1.31 23.55
CA GLU A 174 1.44 1.09 24.42
C GLU A 174 2.33 0.00 23.81
N HIS A 175 3.65 0.13 24.02
CA HIS A 175 4.65 -0.73 23.35
C HIS A 175 4.43 -2.24 23.57
N ASP A 176 4.12 -2.66 24.80
CA ASP A 176 3.89 -4.07 25.10
C ASP A 176 2.59 -4.59 24.49
N GLU A 177 1.55 -3.77 24.47
CA GLU A 177 0.28 -4.08 23.83
C GLU A 177 0.43 -4.13 22.29
N TYR A 178 1.22 -3.23 21.70
CA TYR A 178 1.57 -3.27 20.29
C TYR A 178 2.24 -4.59 19.91
N ALA A 179 3.24 -5.02 20.70
CA ALA A 179 3.94 -6.27 20.47
C ALA A 179 2.99 -7.49 20.48
N GLU A 180 2.05 -7.53 21.43
CA GLU A 180 1.07 -8.62 21.57
C GLU A 180 0.09 -8.62 20.37
N LEU A 181 -0.42 -7.47 19.96
CA LEU A 181 -1.36 -7.33 18.84
C LEU A 181 -0.70 -7.67 17.50
N VAL A 182 0.50 -7.20 17.25
CA VAL A 182 1.26 -7.52 16.03
C VAL A 182 1.58 -9.01 15.95
N ASP A 183 2.03 -9.63 17.06
CA ASP A 183 2.29 -11.07 17.09
C ASP A 183 1.01 -11.88 16.84
N MET A 184 -0.11 -11.48 17.44
CA MET A 184 -1.44 -12.08 17.20
C MET A 184 -1.83 -12.03 15.72
N THR A 185 -1.65 -10.87 15.09
CA THR A 185 -1.99 -10.61 13.67
C THR A 185 -1.12 -11.47 12.75
N MET A 186 0.19 -11.43 12.94
CA MET A 186 1.14 -12.21 12.13
C MET A 186 0.95 -13.72 12.33
N SER A 187 0.65 -14.15 13.56
CA SER A 187 0.38 -15.57 13.86
C SER A 187 -0.87 -16.06 13.15
N ALA A 188 -1.94 -15.25 13.07
CA ALA A 188 -3.15 -15.63 12.34
C ALA A 188 -2.87 -15.87 10.84
N VAL A 189 -2.03 -15.05 10.20
CA VAL A 189 -1.60 -15.27 8.81
C VAL A 189 -0.76 -16.55 8.67
N ARG A 190 0.22 -16.76 9.57
CA ARG A 190 1.09 -17.94 9.56
C ARG A 190 0.31 -19.24 9.76
N ASP A 191 -0.60 -19.25 10.72
CA ASP A 191 -1.44 -20.41 11.04
C ASP A 191 -2.36 -20.78 9.87
N ALA A 192 -2.78 -19.78 9.09
CA ALA A 192 -3.54 -19.98 7.86
C ALA A 192 -2.66 -20.37 6.66
N GLY A 193 -1.34 -20.44 6.80
CA GLY A 193 -0.39 -20.84 5.76
C GLY A 193 0.02 -19.72 4.80
N GLY A 194 -0.24 -18.46 5.16
CA GLY A 194 0.16 -17.28 4.40
C GLY A 194 1.58 -16.80 4.71
N SER A 195 2.06 -15.88 3.88
CA SER A 195 3.32 -15.16 4.05
C SER A 195 3.04 -13.72 4.49
N VAL A 196 3.70 -13.29 5.55
CA VAL A 196 3.51 -11.97 6.14
C VAL A 196 4.32 -10.91 5.41
N VAL A 197 3.66 -9.78 5.13
CA VAL A 197 4.29 -8.49 4.83
C VAL A 197 3.84 -7.50 5.90
N ALA A 198 4.71 -6.61 6.36
CA ALA A 198 4.35 -5.59 7.34
C ALA A 198 5.17 -4.31 7.15
N TRP A 199 4.65 -3.18 7.64
CA TRP A 199 5.41 -1.93 7.67
C TRP A 199 6.62 -2.02 8.61
N GLN A 200 7.56 -1.11 8.45
CA GLN A 200 8.89 -1.15 9.09
C GLN A 200 8.86 -1.19 10.61
N GLU A 201 7.83 -0.66 11.26
CA GLU A 201 7.68 -0.65 12.73
C GLU A 201 7.56 -2.08 13.28
N ALA A 202 6.95 -2.97 12.51
CA ALA A 202 6.77 -4.37 12.86
C ALA A 202 7.98 -5.27 12.52
N ALA A 203 9.08 -4.70 11.99
CA ALA A 203 10.30 -5.45 11.64
C ALA A 203 10.85 -6.38 12.73
N PRO A 204 10.78 -6.04 14.05
CA PRO A 204 11.26 -6.93 15.11
C PRO A 204 10.54 -8.29 15.18
N PHE A 205 9.29 -8.37 14.75
CA PHE A 205 8.40 -9.53 14.89
C PHE A 205 8.39 -10.44 13.66
N LEU A 206 8.97 -9.99 12.54
CA LEU A 206 9.04 -10.75 11.30
C LEU A 206 10.04 -11.89 11.36
N GLN A 207 9.74 -12.97 10.64
CA GLN A 207 10.49 -14.22 10.60
C GLN A 207 11.22 -14.41 9.26
N LEU A 208 12.09 -15.42 9.19
CA LEU A 208 12.82 -15.81 7.98
C LEU A 208 11.86 -16.00 6.77
N GLY A 209 12.12 -15.30 5.68
CA GLY A 209 11.35 -15.37 4.44
C GLY A 209 10.16 -14.43 4.35
N GLU A 210 9.76 -13.81 5.46
CA GLU A 210 8.75 -12.75 5.47
C GLU A 210 9.31 -11.42 4.98
N HIS A 211 8.45 -10.42 4.79
CA HIS A 211 8.86 -9.14 4.18
C HIS A 211 8.56 -7.97 5.10
N VAL A 212 9.53 -7.08 5.23
CA VAL A 212 9.33 -5.74 5.81
C VAL A 212 9.27 -4.71 4.69
N GLN A 213 8.27 -3.85 4.73
CA GLN A 213 8.13 -2.72 3.81
C GLN A 213 8.59 -1.44 4.50
N VAL A 214 9.59 -0.77 3.92
CA VAL A 214 10.21 0.41 4.49
C VAL A 214 9.73 1.65 3.76
N TRP A 215 9.05 2.53 4.50
CA TRP A 215 8.43 3.73 3.97
C TRP A 215 9.07 5.05 4.45
N ASP A 216 9.43 5.16 5.72
CA ASP A 216 10.08 6.36 6.24
C ASP A 216 11.58 6.13 6.48
N GLU A 217 12.37 6.56 5.51
CA GLU A 217 13.82 6.46 5.56
C GLU A 217 14.50 7.39 6.58
N ARG A 218 13.73 8.27 7.23
CA ARG A 218 14.22 9.16 8.31
C ARG A 218 14.25 8.46 9.67
N LEU A 219 13.46 7.40 9.84
CA LEU A 219 13.38 6.65 11.08
C LEU A 219 14.62 5.76 11.29
N PRO A 220 14.93 5.39 12.53
CA PRO A 220 16.03 4.47 12.83
C PRO A 220 15.88 3.14 12.11
N SER A 221 16.94 2.66 11.48
CA SER A 221 16.92 1.46 10.63
C SER A 221 17.49 0.20 11.27
N GLU A 222 17.91 0.26 12.54
CA GLU A 222 18.57 -0.85 13.24
C GLU A 222 17.71 -2.11 13.31
N SER A 223 16.41 -1.96 13.55
CA SER A 223 15.44 -3.07 13.58
C SER A 223 15.30 -3.74 12.22
N ILE A 224 15.26 -2.94 11.14
CA ILE A 224 15.18 -3.41 9.75
C ILE A 224 16.45 -4.19 9.39
N VAL A 225 17.64 -3.63 9.68
CA VAL A 225 18.92 -4.29 9.43
C VAL A 225 19.05 -5.58 10.24
N ALA A 226 18.59 -5.58 11.51
CA ALA A 226 18.58 -6.77 12.34
C ALA A 226 17.61 -7.84 11.78
N ALA A 227 16.43 -7.45 11.31
CA ALA A 227 15.48 -8.35 10.66
C ALA A 227 16.07 -8.94 9.37
N ALA A 228 16.68 -8.12 8.51
CA ALA A 228 17.34 -8.54 7.28
C ALA A 228 18.43 -9.58 7.55
N ARG A 229 19.24 -9.39 8.61
CA ARG A 229 20.26 -10.37 9.03
C ARG A 229 19.67 -11.70 9.53
N ARG A 230 18.40 -11.71 9.96
CA ARG A 230 17.66 -12.96 10.29
C ARG A 230 17.04 -13.60 9.05
N GLY A 231 17.14 -12.98 7.87
CA GLY A 231 16.62 -13.48 6.60
C GLY A 231 15.25 -12.95 6.22
N VAL A 232 14.77 -11.89 6.89
CA VAL A 232 13.61 -11.11 6.44
C VAL A 232 14.00 -10.37 5.17
N LYS A 233 13.11 -10.31 4.20
CA LYS A 233 13.29 -9.58 2.95
C LYS A 233 12.78 -8.15 3.09
N VAL A 234 13.36 -7.23 2.34
CA VAL A 234 13.07 -5.80 2.45
C VAL A 234 12.47 -5.28 1.15
N ILE A 235 11.26 -4.74 1.23
CA ILE A 235 10.61 -3.98 0.17
C ILE A 235 10.90 -2.50 0.44
N LEU A 236 11.40 -1.79 -0.55
CA LEU A 236 11.73 -0.38 -0.42
C LEU A 236 10.62 0.49 -1.03
N SER A 237 10.02 1.31 -0.17
CA SER A 237 8.99 2.28 -0.52
C SER A 237 9.31 3.66 0.05
N PRO A 238 10.56 4.19 -0.13
CA PRO A 238 10.95 5.45 0.53
C PRO A 238 10.00 6.57 0.11
N ALA A 239 9.34 7.17 1.11
CA ALA A 239 8.27 8.14 0.87
C ALA A 239 8.77 9.40 0.15
N SER A 240 10.03 9.76 0.33
CA SER A 240 10.63 10.88 -0.40
C SER A 240 10.82 10.63 -1.91
N ARG A 241 10.58 9.41 -2.40
CA ARG A 241 10.88 8.96 -3.76
C ARG A 241 9.70 8.33 -4.48
N VAL A 242 8.99 7.43 -3.83
CA VAL A 242 7.98 6.57 -4.46
C VAL A 242 6.61 6.60 -3.78
N TYR A 243 6.37 7.54 -2.84
CA TYR A 243 5.01 7.88 -2.45
C TYR A 243 4.46 8.87 -3.49
N LEU A 244 3.63 8.33 -4.37
CA LEU A 244 3.15 9.05 -5.55
C LEU A 244 1.92 9.93 -5.25
N ASP A 245 1.50 9.98 -3.99
CA ASP A 245 0.56 10.96 -3.43
C ASP A 245 1.25 12.27 -3.02
N MET A 246 2.58 12.33 -2.93
CA MET A 246 3.26 13.62 -2.74
C MET A 246 3.04 14.51 -3.96
N LYS A 247 2.79 15.81 -3.73
CA LYS A 247 2.65 16.79 -4.80
C LYS A 247 3.87 16.79 -5.70
N TYR A 248 3.68 17.01 -6.99
CA TYR A 248 4.79 17.22 -7.91
C TYR A 248 5.54 18.52 -7.58
N ASP A 249 4.78 19.59 -7.37
CA ASP A 249 5.24 20.92 -7.00
C ASP A 249 4.20 21.65 -6.16
N GLU A 250 4.47 22.88 -5.75
CA GLU A 250 3.55 23.71 -4.96
C GLU A 250 2.27 24.06 -5.70
N GLY A 251 2.27 24.05 -7.03
CA GLY A 251 1.09 24.32 -7.88
C GLY A 251 0.19 23.12 -8.11
N THR A 252 0.62 21.92 -7.74
CA THR A 252 -0.18 20.70 -7.86
C THR A 252 -1.35 20.75 -6.88
N GLU A 253 -2.60 20.62 -7.35
CA GLU A 253 -3.79 20.67 -6.51
C GLU A 253 -3.96 19.39 -5.67
N LEU A 254 -3.75 18.22 -6.30
CA LEU A 254 -3.84 16.90 -5.66
C LEU A 254 -2.58 16.56 -4.86
N GLY A 255 -2.75 15.68 -3.88
CA GLY A 255 -1.64 15.15 -3.09
C GLY A 255 -1.35 15.93 -1.83
N THR A 256 -0.34 15.45 -1.12
CA THR A 256 0.13 15.97 0.18
C THR A 256 1.58 16.45 0.10
N THR A 257 2.11 17.02 1.19
CA THR A 257 3.49 17.57 1.20
C THR A 257 4.24 17.21 2.48
N TRP A 258 3.76 16.26 3.28
CA TRP A 258 4.39 15.93 4.57
C TRP A 258 5.86 15.43 4.41
N MET A 259 6.19 14.86 3.24
CA MET A 259 7.57 14.50 2.87
C MET A 259 8.21 15.49 1.88
N GLY A 260 7.55 16.63 1.65
CA GLY A 260 7.91 17.62 0.63
C GLY A 260 7.25 17.35 -0.72
N THR A 261 7.78 17.93 -1.79
CA THR A 261 7.32 17.69 -3.15
C THR A 261 8.20 16.65 -3.83
N THR A 262 7.61 15.83 -4.69
CA THR A 262 8.31 14.75 -5.40
C THR A 262 8.04 14.86 -6.89
N GLU A 263 8.86 15.65 -7.57
CA GLU A 263 8.86 15.73 -9.04
C GLU A 263 9.45 14.45 -9.66
N LEU A 264 9.19 14.20 -10.94
CA LEU A 264 9.66 13.02 -11.66
C LEU A 264 11.17 12.77 -11.53
N THR A 265 11.97 13.82 -11.61
CA THR A 265 13.43 13.72 -11.44
C THR A 265 13.81 13.17 -10.08
N ARG A 266 13.06 13.51 -9.02
CA ARG A 266 13.32 13.00 -7.69
C ARG A 266 12.97 11.50 -7.57
N THR A 267 11.88 11.05 -8.22
CA THR A 267 11.56 9.62 -8.31
C THR A 267 12.58 8.86 -9.14
N ALA A 268 13.16 9.46 -10.18
CA ALA A 268 14.14 8.83 -11.06
C ALA A 268 15.56 8.79 -10.50
N ASP A 269 15.93 9.77 -9.65
CA ASP A 269 17.31 9.95 -9.13
C ASP A 269 17.47 9.29 -7.76
N TRP A 270 17.45 7.97 -7.70
CA TRP A 270 17.84 7.20 -6.53
C TRP A 270 18.17 5.75 -6.90
N HIS A 271 18.85 5.08 -5.97
CA HIS A 271 19.21 3.67 -6.10
C HIS A 271 18.71 2.91 -4.86
N PRO A 272 18.01 1.77 -5.04
CA PRO A 272 17.61 0.90 -3.94
C PRO A 272 18.77 0.51 -3.02
N HIS A 273 19.95 0.23 -3.61
CA HIS A 273 21.16 0.03 -2.83
C HIS A 273 21.63 1.34 -2.20
N GLY A 274 21.76 1.34 -0.87
CA GLY A 274 22.20 2.49 -0.11
C GLY A 274 21.08 3.37 0.44
N THR A 275 19.80 3.05 0.16
CA THR A 275 18.65 3.74 0.78
C THR A 275 18.68 3.58 2.30
N ILE A 276 19.07 2.39 2.78
CA ILE A 276 19.17 2.09 4.21
C ILE A 276 20.62 1.73 4.53
N ALA A 277 21.23 2.49 5.45
CA ALA A 277 22.61 2.27 5.87
C ALA A 277 22.78 0.89 6.54
N GLY A 278 23.72 0.09 6.05
CA GLY A 278 24.05 -1.22 6.60
C GLY A 278 23.08 -2.34 6.21
N LEU A 279 22.11 -2.09 5.35
CA LEU A 279 21.24 -3.13 4.81
C LEU A 279 22.02 -4.03 3.84
N PRO A 280 22.01 -5.36 4.04
CA PRO A 280 22.59 -6.30 3.06
C PRO A 280 21.85 -6.20 1.72
N THR A 281 22.60 -6.10 0.63
CA THR A 281 22.03 -5.98 -0.73
C THR A 281 21.10 -7.13 -1.09
N GLU A 282 21.48 -8.34 -0.71
CA GLU A 282 20.73 -9.58 -0.94
C GLU A 282 19.42 -9.67 -0.14
N ALA A 283 19.25 -8.81 0.85
CA ALA A 283 18.00 -8.72 1.59
C ALA A 283 16.93 -7.92 0.84
N ILE A 284 17.32 -7.06 -0.12
CA ILE A 284 16.37 -6.25 -0.88
C ILE A 284 15.55 -7.15 -1.80
N ALA A 285 14.26 -7.30 -1.50
CA ALA A 285 13.29 -8.00 -2.36
C ALA A 285 12.92 -7.18 -3.59
N GLY A 286 12.80 -5.86 -3.41
CA GLY A 286 12.45 -4.96 -4.49
C GLY A 286 11.94 -3.60 -4.07
N VAL A 287 11.19 -3.01 -4.98
CA VAL A 287 10.61 -1.66 -4.86
C VAL A 287 9.10 -1.74 -5.02
N GLU A 288 8.40 -1.00 -4.18
CA GLU A 288 6.96 -0.80 -4.30
C GLU A 288 6.63 0.70 -4.21
N ALA A 289 5.98 1.22 -5.25
CA ALA A 289 5.43 2.57 -5.18
C ALA A 289 4.11 2.55 -4.42
N CYS A 290 3.82 3.62 -3.68
CA CYS A 290 2.58 3.76 -2.91
C CYS A 290 1.81 4.99 -3.37
N ILE A 291 0.49 4.92 -3.32
CA ILE A 291 -0.40 6.06 -3.56
C ILE A 291 -1.52 6.07 -2.53
N TRP A 292 -1.50 7.07 -1.65
CA TRP A 292 -2.54 7.34 -0.66
C TRP A 292 -3.56 8.31 -1.26
N THR A 293 -4.83 8.15 -0.91
CA THR A 293 -5.92 8.74 -1.71
C THR A 293 -6.73 9.81 -0.99
N GLU A 294 -6.17 10.49 0.04
CA GLU A 294 -6.87 11.54 0.79
C GLU A 294 -7.42 12.66 -0.11
N THR A 295 -6.76 12.91 -1.23
CA THR A 295 -7.14 14.00 -2.17
C THR A 295 -7.61 13.49 -3.53
N MET A 296 -7.63 12.19 -3.77
CA MET A 296 -7.93 11.58 -5.08
C MET A 296 -9.27 10.88 -5.04
N ARG A 297 -10.18 11.27 -5.92
CA ARG A 297 -11.57 10.80 -5.95
C ARG A 297 -11.93 10.00 -7.19
N THR A 298 -11.11 10.13 -8.22
CA THR A 298 -11.39 9.53 -9.54
C THR A 298 -10.18 8.77 -10.06
N PHE A 299 -10.40 7.87 -11.02
CA PHE A 299 -9.28 7.22 -11.70
C PHE A 299 -8.38 8.23 -12.43
N ASP A 300 -8.93 9.34 -12.93
CA ASP A 300 -8.12 10.37 -13.59
C ASP A 300 -7.20 11.08 -12.59
N ASP A 301 -7.65 11.29 -11.35
CA ASP A 301 -6.79 11.79 -10.26
C ASP A 301 -5.65 10.81 -9.97
N LEU A 302 -5.97 9.50 -9.82
CA LEU A 302 -4.96 8.46 -9.64
C LEU A 302 -3.97 8.43 -10.80
N SER A 303 -4.47 8.42 -12.03
CA SER A 303 -3.64 8.37 -13.23
C SER A 303 -2.72 9.58 -13.32
N TYR A 304 -3.24 10.79 -13.04
CA TYR A 304 -2.45 12.02 -13.02
C TYR A 304 -1.32 11.98 -11.99
N MET A 305 -1.61 11.50 -10.78
CA MET A 305 -0.62 11.43 -9.70
C MET A 305 0.37 10.27 -9.90
N LEU A 306 -0.06 9.16 -10.48
CA LEU A 306 0.80 8.03 -10.79
C LEU A 306 1.77 8.37 -11.93
N LEU A 307 1.30 9.01 -12.99
CA LEU A 307 2.11 9.21 -14.21
C LEU A 307 2.69 10.62 -14.30
N PRO A 308 3.97 10.74 -14.66
CA PRO A 308 4.91 9.71 -15.16
C PRO A 308 5.76 8.99 -14.09
N ARG A 309 5.62 9.31 -12.80
CA ARG A 309 6.48 8.79 -11.72
C ARG A 309 6.42 7.27 -11.59
N LEU A 310 5.25 6.64 -11.78
CA LEU A 310 5.13 5.18 -11.75
C LEU A 310 6.01 4.51 -12.81
N ALA A 311 6.15 5.13 -14.00
CA ALA A 311 7.03 4.60 -15.02
C ALA A 311 8.50 4.60 -14.56
N ALA A 312 8.93 5.66 -13.84
CA ALA A 312 10.28 5.73 -13.27
C ALA A 312 10.46 4.70 -12.13
N ALA A 313 9.51 4.61 -11.20
CA ALA A 313 9.57 3.63 -10.12
C ALA A 313 9.62 2.18 -10.65
N ALA A 314 8.85 1.89 -11.69
CA ALA A 314 8.83 0.58 -12.33
C ALA A 314 10.15 0.25 -13.04
N ASP A 315 10.76 1.22 -13.75
CA ASP A 315 12.06 1.03 -14.39
C ASP A 315 13.17 0.82 -13.35
N ILE A 316 13.14 1.53 -12.20
CA ILE A 316 14.05 1.27 -11.07
C ILE A 316 13.83 -0.13 -10.50
N ALA A 317 12.59 -0.54 -10.28
CA ALA A 317 12.27 -1.87 -9.78
C ALA A 317 12.72 -2.98 -10.74
N ARG A 318 12.72 -2.70 -12.03
CA ARG A 318 13.10 -3.66 -13.07
C ARG A 318 14.60 -3.72 -13.35
N TYR A 319 15.27 -2.56 -13.39
CA TYR A 319 16.65 -2.44 -13.85
C TYR A 319 17.64 -2.05 -12.75
N GLY A 320 17.14 -1.65 -11.58
CA GLY A 320 17.96 -1.18 -10.44
C GLY A 320 18.34 0.29 -10.49
N SER A 321 18.26 0.92 -11.64
CA SER A 321 18.55 2.35 -11.86
C SER A 321 17.97 2.81 -13.18
N ILE A 322 17.93 4.13 -13.38
CA ILE A 322 17.50 4.78 -14.62
C ILE A 322 18.67 5.60 -15.20
N ASP A 323 18.88 5.48 -16.51
CA ASP A 323 19.58 6.52 -17.26
C ASP A 323 18.57 7.63 -17.56
N TRP A 324 18.75 8.79 -16.94
CA TRP A 324 17.79 9.89 -17.03
C TRP A 324 17.61 10.42 -18.45
N GLU A 325 18.69 10.55 -19.22
CA GLU A 325 18.62 11.10 -20.60
C GLU A 325 17.81 10.17 -21.51
N GLU A 326 18.09 8.87 -21.45
CA GLU A 326 17.35 7.85 -22.21
C GLU A 326 15.90 7.76 -21.77
N PHE A 327 15.64 7.73 -20.47
CA PHE A 327 14.30 7.67 -19.90
C PHE A 327 13.46 8.88 -20.30
N ALA A 328 14.00 10.10 -20.12
CA ALA A 328 13.31 11.36 -20.45
C ALA A 328 13.01 11.46 -21.95
N ALA A 329 13.97 11.08 -22.80
CA ALA A 329 13.77 11.04 -24.25
C ALA A 329 12.69 10.04 -24.69
N GLY A 330 12.50 8.96 -23.94
CA GLY A 330 11.47 7.95 -24.20
C GLY A 330 10.05 8.35 -23.79
N LEU A 331 9.88 9.30 -22.86
CA LEU A 331 8.57 9.65 -22.27
C LEU A 331 7.53 10.15 -23.30
N PRO A 332 7.86 10.98 -24.31
CA PRO A 332 6.86 11.39 -25.30
C PRO A 332 6.25 10.21 -26.07
N ALA A 333 7.05 9.18 -26.37
CA ALA A 333 6.56 7.96 -27.00
C ALA A 333 5.62 7.17 -26.05
N ARG A 334 6.00 7.01 -24.78
CA ARG A 334 5.17 6.38 -23.74
C ARG A 334 3.85 7.15 -23.57
N ALA A 335 3.86 8.48 -23.53
CA ALA A 335 2.67 9.33 -23.40
C ALA A 335 1.68 9.15 -24.55
N ARG A 336 2.15 8.87 -25.78
CA ARG A 336 1.25 8.53 -26.89
C ARG A 336 0.50 7.21 -26.66
N GLU A 337 1.12 6.26 -26.00
CA GLU A 337 0.45 5.01 -25.61
C GLU A 337 -0.52 5.24 -24.46
N TRP A 338 -0.14 5.99 -23.42
CA TRP A 338 -1.03 6.35 -22.32
C TRP A 338 -2.32 7.02 -22.79
N ARG A 339 -2.22 7.90 -23.79
CA ARG A 339 -3.38 8.53 -24.43
C ARG A 339 -4.35 7.51 -25.04
N LYS A 340 -3.85 6.40 -25.61
CA LYS A 340 -4.71 5.34 -26.17
C LYS A 340 -5.50 4.61 -25.10
N TYR A 341 -4.94 4.51 -23.89
CA TYR A 341 -5.60 3.92 -22.72
C TYR A 341 -6.51 4.91 -21.99
N GLY A 342 -6.53 6.17 -22.40
CA GLY A 342 -7.28 7.23 -21.73
C GLY A 342 -6.67 7.62 -20.38
N TRP A 343 -5.36 7.39 -20.18
CA TRP A 343 -4.67 7.81 -18.98
C TRP A 343 -4.27 9.26 -19.07
N VAL A 344 -4.49 10.02 -18.00
CA VAL A 344 -3.99 11.38 -17.83
C VAL A 344 -2.66 11.36 -17.08
N TRP A 345 -1.81 12.36 -17.28
CA TRP A 345 -0.50 12.41 -16.62
C TRP A 345 -0.07 13.85 -16.36
N HIS A 346 0.76 14.00 -15.33
CA HIS A 346 1.44 15.26 -15.07
C HIS A 346 2.49 15.54 -16.15
N ARG A 347 2.52 16.76 -16.65
CA ARG A 347 3.50 17.18 -17.66
C ARG A 347 4.74 17.75 -16.96
N SER A 348 5.59 16.84 -16.45
CA SER A 348 6.83 17.21 -15.76
C SER A 348 7.67 18.18 -16.58
N PRO A 349 8.24 19.22 -15.93
CA PRO A 349 9.10 20.19 -16.59
C PRO A 349 10.34 19.54 -17.25
N GLY A 350 10.82 20.12 -18.33
CA GLY A 350 12.03 19.66 -19.03
C GLY A 350 11.80 18.47 -19.97
N ILE A 351 10.58 17.97 -20.09
CA ILE A 351 10.19 16.94 -21.05
C ILE A 351 9.44 17.61 -22.21
N ASP A 352 9.87 17.36 -23.43
CA ASP A 352 9.14 17.78 -24.63
C ASP A 352 8.02 16.78 -24.95
N TRP A 353 6.90 16.90 -24.21
CA TRP A 353 5.75 16.00 -24.32
C TRP A 353 5.09 15.93 -25.69
N ASP A 354 5.38 16.89 -26.57
CA ASP A 354 4.80 17.01 -27.90
C ASP A 354 5.79 16.56 -29.00
N ALA A 355 6.99 16.12 -28.61
CA ALA A 355 7.99 15.63 -29.55
C ALA A 355 7.53 14.32 -30.23
N GLY A 356 7.49 14.29 -31.56
CA GLY A 356 7.21 13.13 -32.43
C GLY A 356 5.77 12.99 -32.83
#